data_df496bf1d5ac6c63fedb418fcb671bb2
#
_entry.id   df496bf1d5ac6c63fedb418fcb671bb2
#
_cell.length_a   1.000
_cell.length_b   1.000
_cell.length_c   1.000
_cell.angle_alpha   90.00
_cell.angle_beta   90.00
_cell.angle_gamma   90.00
#
_symmetry.space_group_name_H-M   'P 1'
#
loop_
_entity.id
_entity.type
_entity.pdbx_description
1 polymer ?
#
loop_
_entity_poly.entity_id
_entity_poly.type
_entity_poly.pdbx_seq_one_letter_code
_entity_poly.pdbx_strand_id
1 'polypeptide(L)'
;GNVGNSLALQVAEDPHAVYVIELSSFQLDNMYDFKADIAILLNITPDHLDRYNYEMQNYVDAKFRILQNQTVEDAFIFWNDDPIIAREIAKRHPEATLYPFAETHEAGVKGYTEDKKIRIETSNGTFTMEQDLLALSGTHNLYNSLASGIASKLVDIHDENLRASLSDFTGVEHRLEKVARVRGVDYINDSKATNVNSCWYALQSMTTPLVLILGGTDKGNDYSEIEELVKKKVHALIFLGVDNTKLHAFFDGKVPVIEDARSM
;
A
#
# COMPACT_ATOMS: atom_id res chain seq x y z
N GLY A 1 8.53 9.38 5.58
CA GLY A 1 8.00 8.60 6.72
C GLY A 1 7.85 9.40 8.00
N ASN A 2 7.22 8.80 9.01
CA ASN A 2 6.99 9.46 10.31
C ASN A 2 8.15 9.29 11.29
N VAL A 3 9.14 8.49 10.95
CA VAL A 3 10.30 8.13 11.78
C VAL A 3 11.55 8.18 10.93
N GLY A 4 12.68 8.54 11.53
CA GLY A 4 13.97 8.63 10.88
C GLY A 4 14.49 10.07 10.75
N ASN A 5 15.43 10.28 9.84
CA ASN A 5 16.03 11.59 9.61
C ASN A 5 15.04 12.56 8.97
N SER A 6 15.12 13.84 9.33
CA SER A 6 14.26 14.85 8.71
C SER A 6 14.67 15.10 7.26
N LEU A 7 13.70 15.37 6.38
CA LEU A 7 13.98 15.77 5.00
C LEU A 7 14.84 17.04 4.96
N ALA A 8 14.59 18.00 5.84
CA ALA A 8 15.36 19.25 5.91
C ALA A 8 16.84 18.98 6.22
N LEU A 9 17.15 18.04 7.11
CA LEU A 9 18.53 17.64 7.39
C LEU A 9 19.17 16.97 6.15
N GLN A 10 18.45 16.03 5.52
CA GLN A 10 18.92 15.36 4.31
C GLN A 10 19.25 16.36 3.18
N VAL A 11 18.36 17.33 2.95
CA VAL A 11 18.58 18.38 1.92
C VAL A 11 19.76 19.27 2.27
N ALA A 12 19.99 19.55 3.56
CA ALA A 12 21.09 20.41 4.00
C ALA A 12 22.46 19.72 3.93
N GLU A 13 22.52 18.43 4.26
CA GLU A 13 23.79 17.67 4.35
C GLU A 13 24.16 16.96 3.05
N ASP A 14 23.18 16.46 2.32
CA ASP A 14 23.39 15.66 1.11
C ASP A 14 22.25 15.96 0.09
N PRO A 15 22.34 17.07 -0.64
CA PRO A 15 21.32 17.50 -1.58
C PRO A 15 21.28 16.63 -2.83
N HIS A 16 20.07 16.22 -3.24
CA HIS A 16 19.78 15.43 -4.44
C HIS A 16 18.83 16.18 -5.39
N ALA A 17 18.86 15.82 -6.66
CA ALA A 17 17.95 16.37 -7.67
C ALA A 17 16.51 15.83 -7.51
N VAL A 18 16.35 14.62 -6.96
CA VAL A 18 15.05 13.97 -6.78
C VAL A 18 14.94 13.42 -5.36
N TYR A 19 13.80 13.66 -4.72
CA TYR A 19 13.47 13.12 -3.41
C TYR A 19 12.18 12.29 -3.51
N VAL A 20 12.24 11.05 -3.04
CA VAL A 20 11.05 10.20 -2.90
C VAL A 20 10.62 10.23 -1.43
N ILE A 21 9.43 10.76 -1.16
CA ILE A 21 8.96 11.05 0.19
C ILE A 21 7.67 10.29 0.45
N GLU A 22 7.65 9.45 1.48
CA GLU A 22 6.41 8.90 2.03
C GLU A 22 5.81 9.90 3.02
N LEU A 23 4.57 10.34 2.76
CA LEU A 23 3.86 11.31 3.58
C LEU A 23 2.60 10.69 4.18
N SER A 24 2.45 10.83 5.49
CA SER A 24 1.19 10.51 6.17
C SER A 24 0.17 11.62 5.98
N SER A 25 -1.12 11.30 6.16
CA SER A 25 -2.20 12.29 6.20
C SER A 25 -1.92 13.40 7.23
N PHE A 26 -1.33 13.05 8.38
CA PHE A 26 -0.99 13.99 9.47
C PHE A 26 0.08 15.00 9.08
N GLN A 27 1.04 14.61 8.25
CA GLN A 27 2.05 15.52 7.71
C GLN A 27 1.42 16.47 6.70
N LEU A 28 0.57 15.95 5.81
CA LEU A 28 -0.14 16.74 4.81
C LEU A 28 -1.06 17.79 5.43
N ASP A 29 -1.68 17.52 6.59
CA ASP A 29 -2.54 18.48 7.30
C ASP A 29 -1.84 19.79 7.63
N ASN A 30 -0.52 19.76 7.83
CA ASN A 30 0.27 20.92 8.23
C ASN A 30 1.20 21.45 7.11
N MET A 31 1.07 20.94 5.90
CA MET A 31 1.82 21.41 4.73
C MET A 31 0.95 22.34 3.89
N TYR A 32 1.30 23.63 3.81
CA TYR A 32 0.50 24.63 3.08
C TYR A 32 1.15 25.04 1.76
N ASP A 33 2.47 25.25 1.76
CA ASP A 33 3.26 25.66 0.57
C ASP A 33 3.89 24.48 -0.16
N PHE A 34 3.68 23.26 0.33
CA PHE A 34 4.20 22.04 -0.30
C PHE A 34 3.56 21.82 -1.67
N LYS A 35 4.41 21.49 -2.65
CA LYS A 35 4.01 21.01 -3.97
C LYS A 35 4.81 19.77 -4.31
N ALA A 36 4.15 18.71 -4.73
CA ALA A 36 4.79 17.53 -5.31
C ALA A 36 4.82 17.66 -6.83
N ASP A 37 5.97 17.46 -7.47
CA ASP A 37 6.05 17.38 -8.94
C ASP A 37 5.36 16.09 -9.42
N ILE A 38 5.46 15.02 -8.63
CA ILE A 38 4.74 13.76 -8.86
C ILE A 38 4.08 13.34 -7.55
N ALA A 39 2.76 13.36 -7.49
CA ALA A 39 1.98 12.82 -6.37
C ALA A 39 1.54 11.40 -6.67
N ILE A 40 1.61 10.50 -5.68
CA ILE A 40 1.16 9.11 -5.81
C ILE A 40 0.16 8.82 -4.69
N LEU A 41 -1.03 8.33 -5.06
CA LEU A 41 -2.06 7.89 -4.14
C LEU A 41 -2.52 6.48 -4.52
N LEU A 42 -2.05 5.49 -3.76
CA LEU A 42 -2.24 4.08 -4.10
C LEU A 42 -3.65 3.59 -3.83
N ASN A 43 -4.19 3.92 -2.65
CA ASN A 43 -5.55 3.59 -2.23
C ASN A 43 -5.96 4.43 -1.03
N ILE A 44 -7.27 4.44 -0.74
CA ILE A 44 -7.81 5.03 0.48
C ILE A 44 -8.73 4.03 1.17
N THR A 45 -8.25 3.47 2.28
CA THR A 45 -9.02 2.59 3.16
C THR A 45 -9.08 3.17 4.56
N PRO A 46 -10.12 2.87 5.36
CA PRO A 46 -10.25 3.42 6.70
C PRO A 46 -9.04 3.09 7.59
N ASP A 47 -8.37 4.12 8.07
CA ASP A 47 -7.30 4.03 9.05
C ASP A 47 -7.23 5.34 9.84
N HIS A 48 -6.75 5.30 11.08
CA HIS A 48 -6.57 6.49 11.91
C HIS A 48 -7.80 7.40 12.05
N LEU A 49 -9.01 6.85 11.95
CA LEU A 49 -10.26 7.62 11.98
C LEU A 49 -10.48 8.34 13.33
N ASP A 50 -9.92 7.82 14.42
CA ASP A 50 -9.88 8.45 15.72
C ASP A 50 -9.30 9.87 15.68
N ARG A 51 -8.31 10.11 14.80
CA ARG A 51 -7.71 11.42 14.56
C ARG A 51 -8.59 12.36 13.72
N TYR A 52 -9.49 11.80 12.94
CA TYR A 52 -10.36 12.52 11.99
C TYR A 52 -11.82 12.56 12.46
N ASN A 53 -12.05 12.54 13.79
CA ASN A 53 -13.38 12.56 14.41
C ASN A 53 -14.27 11.40 13.96
N TYR A 54 -13.69 10.26 13.57
CA TYR A 54 -14.39 9.10 12.97
C TYR A 54 -15.13 9.43 11.65
N GLU A 55 -14.80 10.57 11.01
CA GLU A 55 -15.36 11.00 9.75
C GLU A 55 -14.40 10.66 8.61
N MET A 56 -14.77 9.66 7.79
CA MET A 56 -13.94 9.18 6.66
C MET A 56 -13.58 10.32 5.69
N GLN A 57 -14.50 11.28 5.45
CA GLN A 57 -14.26 12.39 4.54
C GLN A 57 -13.10 13.30 5.00
N ASN A 58 -12.95 13.52 6.30
CA ASN A 58 -11.84 14.32 6.83
C ASN A 58 -10.48 13.64 6.54
N TYR A 59 -10.42 12.31 6.67
CA TYR A 59 -9.24 11.54 6.32
C TYR A 59 -8.94 11.58 4.82
N VAL A 60 -9.96 11.46 3.98
CA VAL A 60 -9.86 11.60 2.53
C VAL A 60 -9.35 12.98 2.15
N ASP A 61 -9.91 14.03 2.75
CA ASP A 61 -9.50 15.42 2.49
C ASP A 61 -8.04 15.65 2.87
N ALA A 62 -7.59 15.11 4.00
CA ALA A 62 -6.20 15.16 4.42
C ALA A 62 -5.26 14.47 3.41
N LYS A 63 -5.61 13.28 2.91
CA LYS A 63 -4.80 12.57 1.91
C LYS A 63 -4.76 13.32 0.56
N PHE A 64 -5.86 13.89 0.13
CA PHE A 64 -5.93 14.65 -1.12
C PHE A 64 -5.15 15.96 -1.10
N ARG A 65 -4.72 16.43 0.09
CA ARG A 65 -3.78 17.56 0.17
C ARG A 65 -2.43 17.29 -0.49
N ILE A 66 -2.11 16.04 -0.82
CA ILE A 66 -0.91 15.71 -1.61
C ILE A 66 -0.92 16.37 -2.99
N LEU A 67 -2.09 16.75 -3.50
CA LEU A 67 -2.29 17.43 -4.79
C LEU A 67 -2.29 18.97 -4.67
N GLN A 68 -2.17 19.49 -3.45
CA GLN A 68 -2.21 20.94 -3.27
C GLN A 68 -1.08 21.61 -4.05
N ASN A 69 -1.37 22.78 -4.61
CA ASN A 69 -0.43 23.58 -5.40
C ASN A 69 0.10 22.91 -6.68
N GLN A 70 -0.39 21.74 -7.07
CA GLN A 70 -0.06 21.13 -8.36
C GLN A 70 -0.72 21.90 -9.52
N THR A 71 -0.06 21.88 -10.67
CA THR A 71 -0.48 22.49 -11.92
C THR A 71 -0.51 21.45 -13.04
N VAL A 72 -0.83 21.84 -14.27
CA VAL A 72 -0.84 20.94 -15.44
C VAL A 72 0.54 20.34 -15.76
N GLU A 73 1.63 20.94 -15.25
CA GLU A 73 3.00 20.45 -15.43
C GLU A 73 3.35 19.32 -14.47
N ASP A 74 2.57 19.16 -13.40
CA ASP A 74 2.78 18.15 -12.37
C ASP A 74 1.98 16.89 -12.68
N ALA A 75 2.35 15.76 -12.07
CA ALA A 75 1.73 14.47 -12.32
C ALA A 75 0.98 13.93 -11.09
N PHE A 76 -0.18 13.35 -11.32
CA PHE A 76 -0.93 12.61 -10.31
C PHE A 76 -1.10 11.16 -10.73
N ILE A 77 -0.46 10.23 -10.02
CA ILE A 77 -0.51 8.79 -10.22
C ILE A 77 -1.47 8.19 -9.19
N PHE A 78 -2.45 7.40 -9.62
CA PHE A 78 -3.45 6.84 -8.72
C PHE A 78 -4.04 5.53 -9.23
N TRP A 79 -4.58 4.72 -8.29
CA TRP A 79 -5.31 3.52 -8.65
C TRP A 79 -6.71 3.90 -9.16
N ASN A 80 -6.97 3.55 -10.42
CA ASN A 80 -8.20 3.89 -11.13
C ASN A 80 -9.47 3.28 -10.52
N ASP A 81 -9.34 2.06 -9.98
CA ASP A 81 -10.50 1.29 -9.49
C ASP A 81 -10.81 1.55 -8.01
N ASP A 82 -10.06 2.43 -7.34
CA ASP A 82 -10.42 2.87 -5.99
C ASP A 82 -11.64 3.80 -6.05
N PRO A 83 -12.80 3.39 -5.47
CA PRO A 83 -14.04 4.14 -5.61
C PRO A 83 -14.00 5.50 -4.90
N ILE A 84 -13.18 5.63 -3.85
CA ILE A 84 -13.02 6.90 -3.12
C ILE A 84 -12.19 7.86 -3.97
N ILE A 85 -11.07 7.38 -4.52
CA ILE A 85 -10.20 8.20 -5.37
C ILE A 85 -10.97 8.65 -6.61
N ALA A 86 -11.66 7.75 -7.30
CA ALA A 86 -12.44 8.08 -8.49
C ALA A 86 -13.52 9.16 -8.21
N ARG A 87 -14.26 9.00 -7.11
CA ARG A 87 -15.25 9.99 -6.67
C ARG A 87 -14.62 11.36 -6.40
N GLU A 88 -13.51 11.38 -5.68
CA GLU A 88 -12.86 12.64 -5.31
C GLU A 88 -12.21 13.34 -6.49
N ILE A 89 -11.65 12.62 -7.46
CA ILE A 89 -11.16 13.19 -8.72
C ILE A 89 -12.29 13.85 -9.48
N ALA A 90 -13.43 13.15 -9.63
CA ALA A 90 -14.60 13.70 -10.30
C ALA A 90 -15.19 14.96 -9.62
N LYS A 91 -15.04 15.07 -8.29
CA LYS A 91 -15.49 16.20 -7.48
C LYS A 91 -14.51 17.39 -7.50
N ARG A 92 -13.22 17.10 -7.42
CA ARG A 92 -12.16 18.11 -7.18
C ARG A 92 -11.56 18.66 -8.47
N HIS A 93 -11.65 17.92 -9.58
CA HIS A 93 -11.06 18.28 -10.87
C HIS A 93 -9.59 18.71 -10.73
N PRO A 94 -8.66 17.82 -10.28
CA PRO A 94 -7.27 18.19 -10.13
C PRO A 94 -6.67 18.81 -11.41
N GLU A 95 -5.84 19.84 -11.27
CA GLU A 95 -5.17 20.48 -12.41
C GLU A 95 -4.01 19.62 -12.96
N ALA A 96 -3.42 18.76 -12.13
CA ALA A 96 -2.31 17.89 -12.50
C ALA A 96 -2.66 16.96 -13.66
N THR A 97 -1.66 16.62 -14.46
CA THR A 97 -1.79 15.57 -15.49
C THR A 97 -2.03 14.22 -14.83
N LEU A 98 -3.12 13.52 -15.21
CA LEU A 98 -3.55 12.28 -14.59
C LEU A 98 -2.86 11.06 -15.19
N TYR A 99 -2.32 10.18 -14.32
CA TYR A 99 -1.68 8.93 -14.65
C TYR A 99 -2.32 7.77 -13.88
N PRO A 100 -3.56 7.36 -14.24
CA PRO A 100 -4.22 6.24 -13.59
C PRO A 100 -3.54 4.92 -13.90
N PHE A 101 -3.52 4.00 -12.93
CA PHE A 101 -3.16 2.60 -13.14
C PHE A 101 -4.29 1.68 -12.68
N ALA A 102 -4.40 0.51 -13.30
CA ALA A 102 -5.39 -0.53 -13.00
C ALA A 102 -4.81 -1.93 -13.21
N GLU A 103 -5.52 -2.97 -12.80
CA GLU A 103 -5.09 -4.34 -13.08
C GLU A 103 -5.21 -4.65 -14.58
N THR A 104 -6.27 -4.17 -15.23
CA THR A 104 -6.56 -4.42 -16.64
C THR A 104 -6.48 -3.14 -17.47
N HIS A 105 -6.30 -3.32 -18.78
CA HIS A 105 -6.30 -2.20 -19.72
C HIS A 105 -7.70 -1.60 -19.88
N GLU A 106 -7.80 -0.30 -19.61
CA GLU A 106 -8.98 0.53 -19.85
C GLU A 106 -8.59 1.84 -20.52
N ALA A 107 -9.57 2.50 -21.13
CA ALA A 107 -9.33 3.78 -21.82
C ALA A 107 -8.79 4.84 -20.83
N GLY A 108 -7.61 5.39 -21.12
CA GLY A 108 -6.97 6.43 -20.31
C GLY A 108 -6.03 5.90 -19.22
N VAL A 109 -6.07 4.62 -18.87
CA VAL A 109 -5.14 3.99 -17.93
C VAL A 109 -3.73 4.00 -18.51
N LYS A 110 -2.74 4.29 -17.68
CA LYS A 110 -1.33 4.46 -18.06
C LYS A 110 -0.42 3.35 -17.57
N GLY A 111 -0.86 2.58 -16.56
CA GLY A 111 -0.17 1.40 -16.07
C GLY A 111 -1.16 0.26 -15.88
N TYR A 112 -0.93 -0.89 -16.50
CA TYR A 112 -1.87 -2.02 -16.47
C TYR A 112 -1.17 -3.34 -16.77
N THR A 113 -1.93 -4.46 -16.66
CA THR A 113 -1.48 -5.76 -17.13
C THR A 113 -2.26 -6.19 -18.38
N GLU A 114 -1.53 -6.77 -19.32
CA GLU A 114 -2.08 -7.37 -20.53
C GLU A 114 -1.20 -8.54 -20.96
N ASP A 115 -1.79 -9.67 -21.28
CA ASP A 115 -1.06 -10.90 -21.71
C ASP A 115 0.07 -11.31 -20.75
N LYS A 116 -0.19 -11.24 -19.42
CA LYS A 116 0.80 -11.51 -18.36
C LYS A 116 2.01 -10.56 -18.35
N LYS A 117 1.89 -9.42 -18.95
CA LYS A 117 2.91 -8.36 -18.95
C LYS A 117 2.37 -7.14 -18.23
N ILE A 118 3.23 -6.49 -17.47
CA ILE A 118 2.98 -5.11 -17.04
C ILE A 118 3.32 -4.19 -18.22
N ARG A 119 2.46 -3.19 -18.44
CA ARG A 119 2.65 -2.14 -19.42
C ARG A 119 2.51 -0.78 -18.76
N ILE A 120 3.39 0.11 -19.10
CA ILE A 120 3.41 1.49 -18.60
C ILE A 120 3.58 2.42 -19.79
N GLU A 121 2.64 3.34 -19.97
CA GLU A 121 2.60 4.28 -21.08
C GLU A 121 2.62 5.72 -20.55
N THR A 122 3.68 6.44 -20.85
CA THR A 122 3.85 7.85 -20.47
C THR A 122 4.27 8.68 -21.68
N SER A 123 4.36 10.00 -21.51
CA SER A 123 4.96 10.90 -22.52
C SER A 123 6.40 10.51 -22.86
N ASN A 124 7.12 9.86 -21.94
CA ASN A 124 8.53 9.47 -22.09
C ASN A 124 8.70 8.04 -22.65
N GLY A 125 7.62 7.48 -23.23
CA GLY A 125 7.63 6.19 -23.91
C GLY A 125 6.91 5.09 -23.17
N THR A 126 6.98 3.87 -23.73
CA THR A 126 6.31 2.67 -23.23
C THR A 126 7.34 1.73 -22.62
N PHE A 127 7.05 1.23 -21.42
CA PHE A 127 7.80 0.16 -20.78
C PHE A 127 6.95 -1.11 -20.73
N THR A 128 7.58 -2.28 -20.96
CA THR A 128 6.90 -3.57 -20.86
C THR A 128 7.82 -4.60 -20.18
N MET A 129 7.25 -5.42 -19.29
CA MET A 129 7.96 -6.47 -18.58
C MET A 129 7.02 -7.64 -18.29
N GLU A 130 7.52 -8.88 -18.31
CA GLU A 130 6.73 -10.05 -17.89
C GLU A 130 6.38 -9.92 -16.40
N GLN A 131 5.12 -10.17 -16.05
CA GLN A 131 4.63 -10.02 -14.67
C GLN A 131 5.29 -11.00 -13.69
N ASP A 132 5.65 -12.20 -14.15
CA ASP A 132 6.32 -13.23 -13.35
C ASP A 132 7.78 -12.91 -13.01
N LEU A 133 8.37 -11.91 -13.69
CA LEU A 133 9.69 -11.37 -13.35
C LEU A 133 9.65 -10.33 -12.21
N LEU A 134 8.47 -9.92 -11.74
CA LEU A 134 8.39 -9.05 -10.57
C LEU A 134 8.90 -9.77 -9.33
N ALA A 135 9.82 -9.15 -8.61
CA ALA A 135 10.41 -9.70 -7.38
C ALA A 135 9.36 -9.93 -6.28
N LEU A 136 8.37 -9.06 -6.20
CA LEU A 136 7.28 -9.15 -5.24
C LEU A 136 5.99 -9.60 -5.91
N SER A 137 5.40 -10.68 -5.40
CA SER A 137 4.13 -11.21 -5.86
C SER A 137 2.92 -10.62 -5.11
N GLY A 138 1.73 -10.81 -5.66
CA GLY A 138 0.46 -10.36 -5.10
C GLY A 138 -0.04 -9.06 -5.70
N THR A 139 -1.37 -8.89 -5.69
CA THR A 139 -2.06 -7.76 -6.36
C THR A 139 -1.59 -6.40 -5.87
N HIS A 140 -1.42 -6.23 -4.55
CA HIS A 140 -0.94 -4.96 -3.99
C HIS A 140 0.48 -4.60 -4.45
N ASN A 141 1.37 -5.60 -4.62
CA ASN A 141 2.72 -5.37 -5.12
C ASN A 141 2.73 -5.08 -6.62
N LEU A 142 1.79 -5.67 -7.38
CA LEU A 142 1.55 -5.29 -8.76
C LEU A 142 1.18 -3.80 -8.85
N TYR A 143 0.25 -3.32 -8.04
CA TYR A 143 -0.14 -1.91 -8.01
C TYR A 143 1.01 -0.99 -7.62
N ASN A 144 1.79 -1.38 -6.61
CA ASN A 144 3.01 -0.66 -6.23
C ASN A 144 4.01 -0.61 -7.39
N SER A 145 4.19 -1.70 -8.13
CA SER A 145 5.08 -1.79 -9.30
C SER A 145 4.60 -0.91 -10.46
N LEU A 146 3.29 -0.90 -10.74
CA LEU A 146 2.71 -0.03 -11.76
C LEU A 146 2.90 1.45 -11.40
N ALA A 147 2.57 1.84 -10.17
CA ALA A 147 2.71 3.22 -9.71
C ALA A 147 4.18 3.69 -9.71
N SER A 148 5.10 2.88 -9.17
CA SER A 148 6.53 3.20 -9.17
C SER A 148 7.12 3.23 -10.56
N GLY A 149 6.67 2.34 -11.44
CA GLY A 149 7.09 2.32 -12.83
C GLY A 149 6.65 3.55 -13.61
N ILE A 150 5.42 4.02 -13.44
CA ILE A 150 4.95 5.29 -14.02
C ILE A 150 5.82 6.45 -13.51
N ALA A 151 6.01 6.55 -12.19
CA ALA A 151 6.85 7.60 -11.62
C ALA A 151 8.29 7.57 -12.15
N SER A 152 8.89 6.39 -12.26
CA SER A 152 10.24 6.20 -12.80
C SER A 152 10.34 6.66 -14.26
N LYS A 153 9.34 6.36 -15.08
CA LYS A 153 9.30 6.83 -16.48
C LYS A 153 9.17 8.34 -16.55
N LEU A 154 8.40 8.97 -15.66
CA LEU A 154 8.22 10.43 -15.63
C LEU A 154 9.51 11.19 -15.23
N VAL A 155 10.40 10.55 -14.46
CA VAL A 155 11.72 11.11 -14.11
C VAL A 155 12.87 10.56 -14.97
N ASP A 156 12.55 10.04 -16.15
CA ASP A 156 13.50 9.55 -17.17
C ASP A 156 14.44 8.42 -16.72
N ILE A 157 13.99 7.56 -15.81
CA ILE A 157 14.75 6.34 -15.50
C ILE A 157 14.76 5.40 -16.70
N HIS A 158 15.95 4.97 -17.10
CA HIS A 158 16.12 4.02 -18.21
C HIS A 158 15.42 2.69 -17.94
N ASP A 159 14.84 2.10 -18.99
CA ASP A 159 14.06 0.86 -18.90
C ASP A 159 14.84 -0.32 -18.31
N GLU A 160 16.16 -0.39 -18.56
CA GLU A 160 17.03 -1.42 -17.97
C GLU A 160 17.11 -1.31 -16.44
N ASN A 161 17.28 -0.09 -15.93
CA ASN A 161 17.34 0.17 -14.48
C ASN A 161 15.99 -0.08 -13.82
N LEU A 162 14.91 0.35 -14.48
CA LEU A 162 13.56 0.08 -13.99
C LEU A 162 13.28 -1.43 -13.92
N ARG A 163 13.63 -2.18 -14.98
CA ARG A 163 13.48 -3.63 -15.00
C ARG A 163 14.30 -4.31 -13.91
N ALA A 164 15.57 -3.97 -13.77
CA ALA A 164 16.43 -4.50 -12.72
C ALA A 164 15.83 -4.24 -11.34
N SER A 165 15.44 -3.00 -11.04
CA SER A 165 14.85 -2.64 -9.75
C SER A 165 13.57 -3.42 -9.44
N LEU A 166 12.68 -3.61 -10.43
CA LEU A 166 11.45 -4.38 -10.25
C LEU A 166 11.68 -5.89 -10.10
N SER A 167 12.77 -6.42 -10.69
CA SER A 167 13.13 -7.85 -10.60
C SER A 167 13.93 -8.20 -9.34
N ASP A 168 14.74 -7.30 -8.83
CA ASP A 168 15.73 -7.60 -7.78
C ASP A 168 15.32 -7.05 -6.41
N PHE A 169 14.15 -6.42 -6.30
CA PHE A 169 13.69 -5.82 -5.06
C PHE A 169 13.45 -6.87 -3.96
N THR A 170 14.23 -6.86 -2.92
CA THR A 170 14.18 -7.85 -1.83
C THR A 170 13.03 -7.66 -0.83
N GLY A 171 12.20 -6.65 -1.04
CA GLY A 171 11.11 -6.30 -0.12
C GLY A 171 11.53 -5.33 0.98
N VAL A 172 10.59 -5.00 1.85
CA VAL A 172 10.80 -4.15 3.02
C VAL A 172 10.67 -5.03 4.26
N GLU A 173 11.59 -4.88 5.21
CA GLU A 173 11.51 -5.55 6.52
C GLU A 173 10.12 -5.42 7.14
N HIS A 174 9.64 -6.47 7.77
CA HIS A 174 8.35 -6.55 8.45
C HIS A 174 7.11 -6.46 7.50
N ARG A 175 7.31 -6.64 6.18
CA ARG A 175 6.20 -6.64 5.20
C ARG A 175 6.26 -7.92 4.38
N LEU A 176 5.44 -8.93 4.77
CA LEU A 176 5.45 -10.30 4.22
C LEU A 176 6.86 -10.89 4.15
N GLU A 177 7.71 -10.50 5.08
CA GLU A 177 9.10 -10.89 5.18
C GLU A 177 9.23 -12.36 5.54
N LYS A 178 9.86 -13.16 4.70
CA LYS A 178 10.20 -14.56 5.01
C LYS A 178 11.37 -14.59 5.97
N VAL A 179 11.10 -14.76 7.26
CA VAL A 179 12.12 -14.70 8.32
C VAL A 179 12.89 -16.01 8.44
N ALA A 180 12.20 -17.13 8.38
CA ALA A 180 12.79 -18.45 8.57
C ALA A 180 11.95 -19.57 7.96
N ARG A 181 12.59 -20.72 7.70
CA ARG A 181 11.91 -21.98 7.45
C ARG A 181 12.42 -23.04 8.43
N VAL A 182 11.55 -23.51 9.31
CA VAL A 182 11.92 -24.48 10.35
C VAL A 182 10.98 -25.68 10.27
N ARG A 183 11.54 -26.88 10.10
CA ARG A 183 10.78 -28.15 10.02
C ARG A 183 9.66 -28.13 8.97
N GLY A 184 9.86 -27.45 7.85
CA GLY A 184 8.90 -27.34 6.76
C GLY A 184 7.85 -26.25 6.94
N VAL A 185 7.86 -25.48 8.04
CA VAL A 185 7.00 -24.34 8.30
C VAL A 185 7.73 -23.05 7.93
N ASP A 186 7.11 -22.23 7.08
CA ASP A 186 7.60 -20.91 6.75
C ASP A 186 7.09 -19.89 7.79
N TYR A 187 8.00 -19.11 8.35
CA TYR A 187 7.72 -18.01 9.27
C TYR A 187 7.76 -16.71 8.51
N ILE A 188 6.63 -15.99 8.51
CA ILE A 188 6.47 -14.74 7.76
C ILE A 188 6.15 -13.63 8.75
N ASN A 189 6.94 -12.56 8.72
CA ASN A 189 6.74 -11.37 9.52
C ASN A 189 6.03 -10.30 8.67
N ASP A 190 4.82 -9.94 9.08
CA ASP A 190 4.03 -8.89 8.48
C ASP A 190 3.53 -7.88 9.54
N SER A 191 4.36 -7.61 10.53
CA SER A 191 4.01 -6.69 11.63
C SER A 191 3.78 -5.24 11.18
N LYS A 192 4.12 -4.92 9.93
CA LYS A 192 3.78 -3.66 9.27
C LYS A 192 2.31 -3.60 8.83
N ALA A 193 1.59 -4.71 8.78
CA ALA A 193 0.15 -4.76 8.54
C ALA A 193 -0.61 -4.30 9.79
N THR A 194 -0.82 -3.00 9.92
CA THR A 194 -1.40 -2.36 11.11
C THR A 194 -2.90 -2.06 10.99
N ASN A 195 -3.56 -2.55 9.95
CA ASN A 195 -5.00 -2.45 9.72
C ASN A 195 -5.55 -3.70 9.04
N VAL A 196 -6.89 -3.83 9.02
CA VAL A 196 -7.59 -5.01 8.48
C VAL A 196 -7.34 -5.20 6.99
N ASN A 197 -7.31 -4.12 6.22
CA ASN A 197 -7.07 -4.19 4.79
C ASN A 197 -5.67 -4.76 4.47
N SER A 198 -4.63 -4.33 5.18
CA SER A 198 -3.29 -4.91 5.02
C SER A 198 -3.28 -6.40 5.36
N CYS A 199 -3.97 -6.81 6.42
CA CYS A 199 -4.13 -8.22 6.80
C CYS A 199 -4.88 -9.01 5.71
N TRP A 200 -5.89 -8.41 5.07
CA TRP A 200 -6.61 -9.02 3.95
C TRP A 200 -5.67 -9.38 2.79
N TYR A 201 -4.81 -8.43 2.36
CA TYR A 201 -3.83 -8.69 1.30
C TYR A 201 -2.82 -9.76 1.70
N ALA A 202 -2.34 -9.73 2.95
CA ALA A 202 -1.44 -10.76 3.47
C ALA A 202 -2.10 -12.14 3.38
N LEU A 203 -3.32 -12.29 3.88
CA LEU A 203 -4.08 -13.54 3.81
C LEU A 203 -4.35 -13.97 2.36
N GLN A 204 -4.69 -13.03 1.48
CA GLN A 204 -4.93 -13.32 0.07
C GLN A 204 -3.70 -13.94 -0.60
N SER A 205 -2.51 -13.41 -0.31
CA SER A 205 -1.24 -13.87 -0.90
C SER A 205 -0.80 -15.26 -0.42
N MET A 206 -1.32 -15.75 0.72
CA MET A 206 -0.97 -17.08 1.23
C MET A 206 -1.59 -18.19 0.38
N THR A 207 -0.78 -19.16 0.00
CA THR A 207 -1.18 -20.32 -0.82
C THR A 207 -1.33 -21.60 -0.03
N THR A 208 -0.87 -21.63 1.21
CA THR A 208 -0.91 -22.78 2.12
C THR A 208 -1.69 -22.43 3.38
N PRO A 209 -2.21 -23.45 4.10
CA PRO A 209 -2.81 -23.25 5.43
C PRO A 209 -1.83 -22.58 6.39
N LEU A 210 -2.35 -21.70 7.26
CA LEU A 210 -1.51 -20.91 8.15
C LEU A 210 -2.02 -20.84 9.59
N VAL A 211 -1.12 -20.49 10.48
CA VAL A 211 -1.42 -19.99 11.83
C VAL A 211 -1.24 -18.47 11.76
N LEU A 212 -2.30 -17.73 12.11
CA LEU A 212 -2.28 -16.28 12.09
C LEU A 212 -2.09 -15.74 13.51
N ILE A 213 -1.05 -14.95 13.71
CA ILE A 213 -0.88 -14.14 14.92
C ILE A 213 -1.52 -12.78 14.66
N LEU A 214 -2.55 -12.46 15.38
CA LEU A 214 -3.35 -11.24 15.20
C LEU A 214 -3.49 -10.52 16.53
N GLY A 215 -3.29 -9.21 16.56
CA GLY A 215 -3.42 -8.47 17.81
C GLY A 215 -2.96 -7.02 17.70
N GLY A 216 -2.76 -6.41 18.85
CA GLY A 216 -2.40 -4.99 18.96
C GLY A 216 -3.55 -4.14 19.53
N THR A 217 -3.41 -2.82 19.46
CA THR A 217 -4.45 -1.90 19.94
C THR A 217 -5.58 -1.79 18.93
N ASP A 218 -6.81 -2.05 19.35
CA ASP A 218 -7.98 -1.87 18.49
C ASP A 218 -8.22 -0.39 18.17
N LYS A 219 -8.34 -0.10 16.89
CA LYS A 219 -8.58 1.26 16.37
C LYS A 219 -9.97 1.41 15.74
N GLY A 220 -10.92 0.58 16.16
CA GLY A 220 -12.26 0.54 15.54
C GLY A 220 -12.32 -0.40 14.33
N ASN A 221 -11.48 -1.42 14.30
CA ASN A 221 -11.39 -2.37 13.19
C ASN A 221 -12.72 -3.12 12.93
N ASP A 222 -13.06 -3.28 11.65
CA ASP A 222 -14.11 -4.19 11.18
C ASP A 222 -13.46 -5.47 10.62
N TYR A 223 -13.55 -6.55 11.39
CA TYR A 223 -12.94 -7.84 11.00
C TYR A 223 -13.78 -8.63 9.99
N SER A 224 -14.97 -8.17 9.62
CA SER A 224 -15.81 -8.84 8.61
C SER A 224 -15.13 -8.91 7.25
N GLU A 225 -14.28 -7.94 6.93
CA GLU A 225 -13.52 -7.90 5.67
C GLU A 225 -12.58 -9.10 5.48
N ILE A 226 -12.03 -9.65 6.57
CA ILE A 226 -11.09 -10.78 6.51
C ILE A 226 -11.73 -12.12 6.87
N GLU A 227 -13.00 -12.14 7.29
CA GLU A 227 -13.67 -13.32 7.82
C GLU A 227 -13.58 -14.55 6.89
N GLU A 228 -13.91 -14.37 5.62
CA GLU A 228 -13.94 -15.46 4.65
C GLU A 228 -12.54 -16.03 4.37
N LEU A 229 -11.52 -15.17 4.32
CA LEU A 229 -10.14 -15.60 4.15
C LEU A 229 -9.62 -16.34 5.39
N VAL A 230 -9.98 -15.86 6.57
CA VAL A 230 -9.64 -16.51 7.83
C VAL A 230 -10.26 -17.90 7.89
N LYS A 231 -11.56 -18.04 7.66
CA LYS A 231 -12.23 -19.35 7.63
C LYS A 231 -11.61 -20.33 6.63
N LYS A 232 -11.20 -19.82 5.47
CA LYS A 232 -10.67 -20.65 4.37
C LYS A 232 -9.23 -21.09 4.58
N LYS A 233 -8.39 -20.25 5.18
CA LYS A 233 -6.92 -20.43 5.17
C LYS A 233 -6.31 -20.61 6.57
N VAL A 234 -6.96 -20.12 7.63
CA VAL A 234 -6.38 -20.09 8.98
C VAL A 234 -6.81 -21.32 9.76
N HIS A 235 -5.85 -22.13 10.20
CA HIS A 235 -6.07 -23.31 11.03
C HIS A 235 -6.05 -22.99 12.53
N ALA A 236 -5.29 -21.97 12.91
CA ALA A 236 -5.27 -21.48 14.28
C ALA A 236 -5.06 -19.97 14.30
N LEU A 237 -5.71 -19.28 15.24
CA LEU A 237 -5.50 -17.90 15.59
C LEU A 237 -4.74 -17.81 16.90
N ILE A 238 -3.74 -16.94 16.96
CA ILE A 238 -3.09 -16.57 18.22
C ILE A 238 -3.33 -15.08 18.41
N PHE A 239 -4.11 -14.73 19.43
CA PHE A 239 -4.36 -13.34 19.76
C PHE A 239 -3.23 -12.80 20.64
N LEU A 240 -2.50 -11.80 20.14
CA LEU A 240 -1.37 -11.20 20.81
C LEU A 240 -1.75 -9.83 21.36
N GLY A 241 -2.04 -9.72 22.64
CA GLY A 241 -2.41 -8.44 23.25
C GLY A 241 -2.80 -8.57 24.72
N VAL A 242 -3.00 -7.39 25.34
CA VAL A 242 -3.45 -7.31 26.74
C VAL A 242 -4.97 -7.47 26.82
N ASP A 243 -5.69 -6.95 25.82
CA ASP A 243 -7.15 -7.04 25.70
C ASP A 243 -7.51 -7.57 24.31
N ASN A 244 -7.97 -8.82 24.28
CA ASN A 244 -8.39 -9.52 23.06
C ASN A 244 -9.92 -9.72 23.00
N THR A 245 -10.69 -9.04 23.86
CA THR A 245 -12.14 -9.22 24.00
C THR A 245 -12.88 -9.06 22.67
N LYS A 246 -12.52 -8.06 21.87
CA LYS A 246 -13.16 -7.81 20.57
C LYS A 246 -12.79 -8.88 19.52
N LEU A 247 -11.56 -9.39 19.56
CA LEU A 247 -11.12 -10.49 18.68
C LEU A 247 -11.90 -11.76 19.00
N HIS A 248 -12.02 -12.13 20.28
CA HIS A 248 -12.84 -13.25 20.72
C HIS A 248 -14.30 -13.08 20.32
N ALA A 249 -14.90 -11.92 20.59
CA ALA A 249 -16.29 -11.64 20.23
C ALA A 249 -16.57 -11.85 18.74
N PHE A 250 -15.56 -11.64 17.89
CA PHE A 250 -15.70 -11.81 16.44
C PHE A 250 -15.31 -13.20 15.96
N PHE A 251 -14.19 -13.78 16.40
CA PHE A 251 -13.62 -14.99 15.82
C PHE A 251 -13.95 -16.29 16.54
N ASP A 252 -14.49 -16.28 17.77
CA ASP A 252 -14.84 -17.48 18.49
C ASP A 252 -15.83 -18.35 17.69
N GLY A 253 -15.50 -19.63 17.58
CA GLY A 253 -16.27 -20.59 16.78
C GLY A 253 -16.08 -20.53 15.26
N LYS A 254 -15.26 -19.62 14.75
CA LYS A 254 -15.00 -19.48 13.31
C LYS A 254 -13.70 -20.17 12.85
N VAL A 255 -12.80 -20.45 13.77
CA VAL A 255 -11.51 -21.14 13.53
C VAL A 255 -11.38 -22.29 14.54
N PRO A 256 -10.79 -23.44 14.15
CA PRO A 256 -10.72 -24.62 15.01
C PRO A 256 -9.95 -24.42 16.32
N VAL A 257 -8.92 -23.59 16.29
CA VAL A 257 -8.05 -23.34 17.44
C VAL A 257 -7.85 -21.83 17.62
N ILE A 258 -8.08 -21.34 18.83
CA ILE A 258 -7.80 -19.97 19.23
C ILE A 258 -7.04 -20.00 20.56
N GLU A 259 -5.92 -19.30 20.61
CA GLU A 259 -5.06 -19.19 21.79
C GLU A 259 -4.72 -17.72 22.07
N ASP A 260 -4.51 -17.39 23.34
CA ASP A 260 -4.07 -16.07 23.76
C ASP A 260 -2.59 -16.05 24.14
N ALA A 261 -1.88 -15.01 23.68
CA ALA A 261 -0.51 -14.71 24.08
C ALA A 261 -0.40 -13.24 24.54
N ARG A 262 0.32 -13.01 25.62
CA ARG A 262 0.57 -11.64 26.14
C ARG A 262 1.86 -11.01 25.64
N SER A 263 2.76 -11.84 25.17
CA SER A 263 4.06 -11.44 24.59
C SER A 263 4.56 -12.51 23.62
N MET A 264 5.49 -12.12 22.78
CA MET A 264 6.26 -13.05 21.94
C MET A 264 7.19 -13.89 22.77
#